data_3c6f229b868e2b7930d1ad12cca3703b
#
_entry.id   3c6f229b868e2b7930d1ad12cca3703b
#
_cell.length_a   1.000
_cell.length_b   1.000
_cell.length_c   1.000
_cell.angle_alpha   90.00
_cell.angle_beta   90.00
_cell.angle_gamma   90.00
#
_symmetry.space_group_name_H-M   'P 1'
#
loop_
_entity.id
_entity.type
_entity.pdbx_description
1 polymer ?
#
loop_
_entity_poly.entity_id
_entity_poly.type
_entity_poly.pdbx_seq_one_letter_code
_entity_poly.pdbx_strand_id
1 'polypeptide(L)'
;MTSDATQTDTTQTEQAAYETDRLRDLIEGARVVLWDFDGPICRLFALHRAERVAAELVDWLAGRGLHDLLSDSERDSLDPHVVLRAVDRRRPGSDLVAELEERLTQEELRAAGSALPTPYADPLIRTWTAVGSRLAITTNNSPRVVRAYLQGRGLTPCFAPHIYGRTTALHLLKPDPHCLNRALAAMGSAPAAALMIGDSTSDLAAANDAGVPFLGYARNERKGKLLREAGAGFVVASLEPLLRLLRGR
;
A
#
# COMPACT_ATOMS: atom_id res chain seq x y z
N MET A 1 12.12 -17.82 -45.98
CA MET A 1 11.17 -17.60 -44.87
C MET A 1 11.92 -17.53 -43.54
N THR A 2 12.81 -16.54 -43.34
CA THR A 2 13.64 -16.40 -42.12
C THR A 2 13.78 -14.95 -41.64
N SER A 3 12.93 -14.03 -42.14
CA SER A 3 13.07 -12.59 -41.80
C SER A 3 12.16 -12.10 -40.68
N ASP A 4 11.15 -12.88 -40.28
CA ASP A 4 10.11 -12.40 -39.34
C ASP A 4 10.48 -12.63 -37.86
N ALA A 5 11.21 -13.69 -37.54
CA ALA A 5 11.61 -14.02 -36.15
C ALA A 5 12.66 -13.05 -35.57
N THR A 6 13.56 -12.52 -36.40
CA THR A 6 14.62 -11.61 -35.97
C THR A 6 14.08 -10.21 -35.67
N GLN A 7 13.06 -9.77 -36.37
CA GLN A 7 12.46 -8.44 -36.22
C GLN A 7 11.59 -8.36 -34.94
N THR A 8 10.92 -9.43 -34.55
CA THR A 8 10.11 -9.53 -33.34
C THR A 8 10.99 -9.52 -32.08
N ASP A 9 12.13 -10.19 -32.11
CA ASP A 9 13.08 -10.27 -30.98
C ASP A 9 13.77 -8.92 -30.70
N THR A 10 14.14 -8.19 -31.76
CA THR A 10 14.73 -6.83 -31.65
C THR A 10 13.74 -5.85 -31.03
N THR A 11 12.48 -5.85 -31.45
CA THR A 11 11.43 -4.95 -30.92
C THR A 11 11.11 -5.24 -29.45
N GLN A 12 11.09 -6.50 -29.03
CA GLN A 12 10.88 -6.88 -27.63
C GLN A 12 12.06 -6.46 -26.75
N THR A 13 13.29 -6.56 -27.25
CA THR A 13 14.51 -6.15 -26.53
C THR A 13 14.56 -4.64 -26.35
N GLU A 14 14.22 -3.86 -27.39
CA GLU A 14 14.14 -2.41 -27.34
C GLU A 14 13.06 -1.93 -26.37
N GLN A 15 11.89 -2.56 -26.39
CA GLN A 15 10.80 -2.25 -25.47
C GLN A 15 11.18 -2.52 -24.00
N ALA A 16 11.83 -3.67 -23.72
CA ALA A 16 12.30 -4.01 -22.39
C ALA A 16 13.39 -3.05 -21.88
N ALA A 17 14.30 -2.61 -22.75
CA ALA A 17 15.32 -1.62 -22.43
C ALA A 17 14.67 -0.26 -22.09
N TYR A 18 13.73 0.20 -22.90
CA TYR A 18 12.99 1.43 -22.67
C TYR A 18 12.21 1.42 -21.35
N GLU A 19 11.54 0.32 -21.03
CA GLU A 19 10.82 0.18 -19.76
C GLU A 19 11.78 0.19 -18.55
N THR A 20 12.96 -0.41 -18.72
CA THR A 20 14.00 -0.42 -17.67
C THR A 20 14.57 0.98 -17.44
N ASP A 21 14.83 1.75 -18.50
CA ASP A 21 15.33 3.11 -18.39
C ASP A 21 14.30 4.05 -17.75
N ARG A 22 13.06 3.95 -18.16
CA ARG A 22 11.97 4.71 -17.52
C ARG A 22 11.79 4.35 -16.03
N LEU A 23 11.92 3.07 -15.67
CA LEU A 23 11.87 2.64 -14.27
C LEU A 23 13.07 3.20 -13.49
N ARG A 24 14.25 3.24 -14.11
CA ARG A 24 15.44 3.87 -13.53
C ARG A 24 15.21 5.34 -13.25
N ASP A 25 14.70 6.11 -14.22
CA ASP A 25 14.42 7.53 -14.08
C ASP A 25 13.43 7.79 -12.94
N LEU A 26 12.39 6.97 -12.82
CA LEU A 26 11.40 7.04 -11.76
C LEU A 26 12.02 6.84 -10.37
N ILE A 27 12.91 5.85 -10.25
CA ILE A 27 13.61 5.53 -8.99
C ILE A 27 14.65 6.60 -8.66
N GLU A 28 15.36 7.12 -9.65
CA GLU A 28 16.42 8.12 -9.48
C GLU A 28 15.86 9.50 -9.12
N GLY A 29 14.69 9.84 -9.63
CA GLY A 29 13.98 11.06 -9.27
C GLY A 29 13.42 11.06 -7.86
N ALA A 30 13.27 9.91 -7.22
CA ALA A 30 12.62 9.77 -5.92
C ALA A 30 13.56 10.11 -4.75
N ARG A 31 13.45 11.31 -4.21
CA ARG A 31 14.11 11.73 -2.95
C ARG A 31 13.35 11.25 -1.71
N VAL A 32 12.04 11.05 -1.86
CA VAL A 32 11.13 10.54 -0.85
C VAL A 32 10.37 9.35 -1.42
N VAL A 33 10.33 8.23 -0.70
CA VAL A 33 9.55 7.07 -1.11
C VAL A 33 8.46 6.80 -0.10
N LEU A 34 7.21 6.90 -0.56
CA LEU A 34 6.00 6.64 0.20
C LEU A 34 5.59 5.18 -0.04
N TRP A 35 5.46 4.42 1.01
CA TRP A 35 5.13 3.01 0.93
C TRP A 35 3.74 2.73 1.47
N ASP A 36 2.90 2.02 0.73
CA ASP A 36 1.83 1.30 1.39
C ASP A 36 2.42 0.14 2.21
N PHE A 37 1.68 -0.28 3.23
CA PHE A 37 2.16 -1.29 4.17
C PHE A 37 1.76 -2.71 3.77
N ASP A 38 0.43 -2.98 3.63
CA ASP A 38 -0.07 -4.32 3.28
C ASP A 38 -0.01 -4.55 1.77
N GLY A 39 0.92 -5.30 1.33
CA GLY A 39 1.24 -5.63 -0.05
C GLY A 39 2.71 -5.38 -0.35
N PRO A 40 3.15 -4.13 -0.50
CA PRO A 40 4.54 -3.82 -0.86
C PRO A 40 5.57 -4.13 0.24
N ILE A 41 5.24 -3.93 1.53
CA ILE A 41 6.18 -4.21 2.65
C ILE A 41 5.96 -5.63 3.18
N CYS A 42 4.71 -5.99 3.43
CA CYS A 42 4.38 -7.32 3.92
C CYS A 42 3.01 -7.76 3.38
N ARG A 43 2.71 -9.02 3.53
CA ARG A 43 1.38 -9.60 3.36
C ARG A 43 0.77 -9.72 4.75
N LEU A 44 0.15 -8.63 5.22
CA LEU A 44 -0.38 -8.53 6.58
C LEU A 44 -1.34 -9.68 6.89
N PHE A 45 -2.30 -9.88 6.01
CA PHE A 45 -3.35 -10.86 6.17
C PHE A 45 -3.04 -12.24 5.53
N ALA A 46 -1.75 -12.61 5.40
CA ALA A 46 -1.37 -13.87 4.75
C ALA A 46 -1.88 -15.12 5.48
N LEU A 47 -1.80 -15.12 6.80
CA LEU A 47 -2.20 -16.27 7.65
C LEU A 47 -3.38 -15.91 8.57
N HIS A 48 -3.73 -14.64 8.69
CA HIS A 48 -4.90 -14.13 9.41
C HIS A 48 -5.81 -13.39 8.43
N ARG A 49 -6.72 -14.12 7.79
CA ARG A 49 -7.42 -13.69 6.58
C ARG A 49 -8.30 -12.47 6.80
N ALA A 50 -8.14 -11.44 5.93
CA ALA A 50 -8.92 -10.20 5.98
C ALA A 50 -10.43 -10.45 5.88
N GLU A 51 -10.83 -11.42 5.06
CA GLU A 51 -12.23 -11.81 4.90
C GLU A 51 -12.86 -12.29 6.22
N ARG A 52 -12.08 -13.00 7.03
CA ARG A 52 -12.52 -13.45 8.35
C ARG A 52 -12.64 -12.26 9.31
N VAL A 53 -11.70 -11.35 9.30
CA VAL A 53 -11.75 -10.13 10.11
C VAL A 53 -12.98 -9.30 9.74
N ALA A 54 -13.27 -9.12 8.45
CA ALA A 54 -14.47 -8.42 7.99
C ALA A 54 -15.75 -9.08 8.53
N ALA A 55 -15.87 -10.41 8.41
CA ALA A 55 -17.01 -11.15 8.93
C ALA A 55 -17.14 -11.02 10.46
N GLU A 56 -16.06 -11.10 11.22
CA GLU A 56 -16.07 -10.93 12.69
C GLU A 56 -16.53 -9.51 13.11
N LEU A 57 -16.21 -8.46 12.33
CA LEU A 57 -16.74 -7.11 12.57
C LEU A 57 -18.25 -7.03 12.28
N VAL A 58 -18.72 -7.67 11.20
CA VAL A 58 -20.14 -7.75 10.86
C VAL A 58 -20.93 -8.50 11.96
N ASP A 59 -20.43 -9.66 12.39
CA ASP A 59 -21.05 -10.47 13.45
C ASP A 59 -21.11 -9.70 14.77
N TRP A 60 -20.07 -8.94 15.09
CA TRP A 60 -20.04 -8.10 16.28
C TRP A 60 -21.11 -7.00 16.24
N LEU A 61 -21.34 -6.36 15.10
CA LEU A 61 -22.43 -5.39 14.91
C LEU A 61 -23.79 -6.06 15.03
N ALA A 62 -23.97 -7.22 14.39
CA ALA A 62 -25.21 -7.99 14.45
C ALA A 62 -25.56 -8.43 15.87
N GLY A 63 -24.59 -8.91 16.66
CA GLY A 63 -24.75 -9.28 18.06
C GLY A 63 -25.18 -8.13 18.98
N ARG A 64 -25.04 -6.87 18.52
CA ARG A 64 -25.51 -5.65 19.20
C ARG A 64 -26.83 -5.12 18.63
N GLY A 65 -27.46 -5.84 17.69
CA GLY A 65 -28.68 -5.39 17.03
C GLY A 65 -28.47 -4.24 16.04
N LEU A 66 -27.23 -4.07 15.55
CA LEU A 66 -26.81 -2.95 14.68
C LEU A 66 -26.59 -3.38 13.21
N HIS A 67 -27.24 -4.49 12.80
CA HIS A 67 -27.11 -5.03 11.43
C HIS A 67 -27.59 -4.06 10.35
N ASP A 68 -28.53 -3.16 10.66
CA ASP A 68 -29.05 -2.14 9.73
C ASP A 68 -28.04 -1.03 9.40
N LEU A 69 -26.91 -0.97 10.11
CA LEU A 69 -25.84 -0.03 9.81
C LEU A 69 -25.01 -0.42 8.58
N LEU A 70 -25.27 -1.56 7.98
CA LEU A 70 -24.59 -2.03 6.79
C LEU A 70 -25.61 -2.38 5.70
N SER A 71 -25.35 -1.98 4.46
CA SER A 71 -26.03 -2.53 3.28
C SER A 71 -25.60 -3.98 3.04
N ASP A 72 -26.35 -4.73 2.21
CA ASP A 72 -25.99 -6.11 1.85
C ASP A 72 -24.57 -6.19 1.27
N SER A 73 -24.23 -5.29 0.35
CA SER A 73 -22.89 -5.25 -0.27
C SER A 73 -21.77 -4.91 0.72
N GLU A 74 -22.07 -4.12 1.78
CA GLU A 74 -21.10 -3.82 2.83
C GLU A 74 -20.94 -4.98 3.82
N ARG A 75 -22.01 -5.74 4.09
CA ARG A 75 -21.97 -6.97 4.89
C ARG A 75 -21.18 -8.09 4.21
N ASP A 76 -21.33 -8.22 2.90
CA ASP A 76 -20.65 -9.24 2.09
C ASP A 76 -19.21 -8.84 1.72
N SER A 77 -18.74 -7.68 2.17
CA SER A 77 -17.41 -7.20 1.87
C SER A 77 -16.33 -8.07 2.53
N LEU A 78 -15.31 -8.38 1.74
CA LEU A 78 -14.11 -9.09 2.20
C LEU A 78 -13.03 -8.17 2.78
N ASP A 79 -13.29 -6.86 2.79
CA ASP A 79 -12.38 -5.82 3.29
C ASP A 79 -12.92 -5.21 4.59
N PRO A 80 -12.24 -5.39 5.74
CA PRO A 80 -12.67 -4.85 7.01
C PRO A 80 -12.75 -3.32 7.05
N HIS A 81 -11.96 -2.62 6.20
CA HIS A 81 -12.04 -1.16 6.10
C HIS A 81 -13.37 -0.69 5.47
N VAL A 82 -14.00 -1.50 4.62
CA VAL A 82 -15.33 -1.19 4.07
C VAL A 82 -16.35 -1.18 5.19
N VAL A 83 -16.32 -2.19 6.07
CA VAL A 83 -17.23 -2.28 7.24
C VAL A 83 -17.03 -1.07 8.16
N LEU A 84 -15.78 -0.76 8.52
CA LEU A 84 -15.44 0.36 9.40
C LEU A 84 -15.93 1.70 8.82
N ARG A 85 -15.66 1.97 7.54
CA ARG A 85 -16.09 3.19 6.85
C ARG A 85 -17.61 3.28 6.71
N ALA A 86 -18.29 2.16 6.54
CA ALA A 86 -19.76 2.13 6.45
C ALA A 86 -20.42 2.57 7.75
N VAL A 87 -19.89 2.10 8.88
CA VAL A 87 -20.38 2.51 10.20
C VAL A 87 -20.06 3.99 10.47
N ASP A 88 -18.85 4.45 10.15
CA ASP A 88 -18.45 5.86 10.33
C ASP A 88 -19.34 6.82 9.52
N ARG A 89 -19.68 6.50 8.28
CA ARG A 89 -20.59 7.32 7.47
C ARG A 89 -21.98 7.49 8.10
N ARG A 90 -22.47 6.49 8.84
CA ARG A 90 -23.81 6.49 9.47
C ARG A 90 -23.79 7.01 10.90
N ARG A 91 -22.66 6.92 11.59
CA ARG A 91 -22.45 7.30 13.00
C ARG A 91 -21.10 7.99 13.20
N PRO A 92 -20.82 9.08 12.47
CA PRO A 92 -19.50 9.72 12.47
C PRO A 92 -19.07 10.14 13.89
N GLY A 93 -17.82 9.79 14.22
CA GLY A 93 -17.21 10.17 15.50
C GLY A 93 -17.84 9.56 16.74
N SER A 94 -18.68 8.54 16.61
CA SER A 94 -19.33 7.87 17.74
C SER A 94 -18.41 6.90 18.48
N ASP A 95 -18.73 6.60 19.75
CA ASP A 95 -18.04 5.55 20.52
C ASP A 95 -18.10 4.19 19.82
N LEU A 96 -19.18 3.92 19.08
CA LEU A 96 -19.29 2.70 18.27
C LEU A 96 -18.19 2.59 17.21
N VAL A 97 -17.89 3.70 16.51
CA VAL A 97 -16.82 3.75 15.52
C VAL A 97 -15.46 3.56 16.19
N ALA A 98 -15.24 4.19 17.35
CA ALA A 98 -14.01 4.03 18.11
C ALA A 98 -13.81 2.57 18.59
N GLU A 99 -14.86 1.91 19.07
CA GLU A 99 -14.80 0.49 19.46
C GLU A 99 -14.54 -0.41 18.25
N LEU A 100 -15.17 -0.15 17.12
CA LEU A 100 -14.99 -0.93 15.90
C LEU A 100 -13.57 -0.76 15.33
N GLU A 101 -13.04 0.46 15.36
CA GLU A 101 -11.66 0.79 14.97
C GLU A 101 -10.65 0.07 15.85
N GLU A 102 -10.83 0.11 17.18
CA GLU A 102 -9.95 -0.62 18.10
C GLU A 102 -10.00 -2.14 17.87
N ARG A 103 -11.18 -2.70 17.60
CA ARG A 103 -11.31 -4.12 17.24
C ARG A 103 -10.53 -4.45 15.98
N LEU A 104 -10.69 -3.66 14.93
CA LEU A 104 -9.93 -3.84 13.70
C LEU A 104 -8.42 -3.73 13.98
N THR A 105 -8.00 -2.76 14.77
CA THR A 105 -6.59 -2.60 15.16
C THR A 105 -6.06 -3.83 15.91
N GLN A 106 -6.85 -4.44 16.79
CA GLN A 106 -6.45 -5.68 17.49
C GLN A 106 -6.32 -6.85 16.52
N GLU A 107 -7.23 -7.00 15.56
CA GLU A 107 -7.12 -8.04 14.53
C GLU A 107 -5.91 -7.83 13.61
N GLU A 108 -5.65 -6.59 13.21
CA GLU A 108 -4.45 -6.22 12.45
C GLU A 108 -3.15 -6.51 13.24
N LEU A 109 -3.12 -6.27 14.57
CA LEU A 109 -1.98 -6.61 15.43
C LEU A 109 -1.75 -8.13 15.49
N ARG A 110 -2.81 -8.93 15.58
CA ARG A 110 -2.72 -10.40 15.49
C ARG A 110 -2.18 -10.83 14.14
N ALA A 111 -2.69 -10.22 13.07
CA ALA A 111 -2.22 -10.46 11.70
C ALA A 111 -0.73 -10.11 11.54
N ALA A 112 -0.26 -9.01 12.12
CA ALA A 112 1.13 -8.59 12.08
C ALA A 112 2.08 -9.61 12.69
N GLY A 113 1.65 -10.33 13.74
CA GLY A 113 2.42 -11.40 14.36
C GLY A 113 2.71 -12.60 13.44
N SER A 114 1.88 -12.78 12.41
CA SER A 114 2.01 -13.86 11.41
C SER A 114 2.18 -13.36 9.97
N ALA A 115 2.37 -12.06 9.79
CA ALA A 115 2.54 -11.45 8.48
C ALA A 115 3.79 -11.96 7.78
N LEU A 116 3.68 -12.22 6.49
CA LEU A 116 4.80 -12.66 5.68
C LEU A 116 5.45 -11.45 4.99
N PRO A 117 6.78 -11.27 5.11
CA PRO A 117 7.47 -10.18 4.41
C PRO A 117 7.30 -10.33 2.90
N THR A 118 7.14 -9.22 2.20
CA THR A 118 7.15 -9.22 0.73
C THR A 118 8.59 -9.49 0.26
N PRO A 119 8.79 -10.41 -0.69
CA PRO A 119 10.11 -10.71 -1.21
C PRO A 119 10.83 -9.44 -1.68
N TYR A 120 12.10 -9.30 -1.29
CA TYR A 120 12.98 -8.16 -1.59
C TYR A 120 12.59 -6.83 -0.92
N ALA A 121 11.50 -6.72 -0.16
CA ALA A 121 11.09 -5.46 0.48
C ALA A 121 12.13 -4.97 1.49
N ASP A 122 12.52 -5.81 2.47
CA ASP A 122 13.49 -5.42 3.49
C ASP A 122 14.83 -4.94 2.92
N PRO A 123 15.50 -5.68 2.00
CA PRO A 123 16.74 -5.23 1.40
C PRO A 123 16.55 -3.97 0.53
N LEU A 124 15.43 -3.82 -0.16
CA LEU A 124 15.12 -2.63 -0.95
C LEU A 124 14.97 -1.39 -0.07
N ILE A 125 14.20 -1.49 1.02
CA ILE A 125 14.01 -0.44 2.03
C ILE A 125 15.36 0.02 2.59
N ARG A 126 16.20 -0.94 3.02
CA ARG A 126 17.54 -0.63 3.56
C ARG A 126 18.46 0.00 2.52
N THR A 127 18.40 -0.47 1.27
CA THR A 127 19.21 0.08 0.17
C THR A 127 18.78 1.51 -0.13
N TRP A 128 17.48 1.81 -0.23
CA TRP A 128 17.01 3.18 -0.42
C TRP A 128 17.44 4.12 0.70
N THR A 129 17.34 3.67 1.94
CA THR A 129 17.84 4.44 3.09
C THR A 129 19.34 4.69 2.98
N ALA A 130 20.12 3.68 2.58
CA ALA A 130 21.58 3.78 2.46
C ALA A 130 22.03 4.72 1.34
N VAL A 131 21.27 4.83 0.24
CA VAL A 131 21.55 5.79 -0.84
C VAL A 131 20.99 7.21 -0.55
N GLY A 132 20.45 7.45 0.63
CA GLY A 132 20.04 8.77 1.10
C GLY A 132 18.59 9.17 0.80
N SER A 133 17.76 8.28 0.25
CA SER A 133 16.32 8.54 0.12
C SER A 133 15.65 8.48 1.49
N ARG A 134 14.69 9.36 1.72
CA ARG A 134 13.87 9.35 2.94
C ARG A 134 12.60 8.54 2.69
N LEU A 135 12.23 7.72 3.66
CA LEU A 135 11.10 6.80 3.51
C LEU A 135 9.96 7.16 4.46
N ALA A 136 8.73 7.00 4.00
CA ALA A 136 7.53 7.11 4.82
C ALA A 136 6.57 5.97 4.52
N ILE A 137 5.74 5.62 5.50
CA ILE A 137 4.60 4.71 5.31
C ILE A 137 3.32 5.54 5.23
N THR A 138 2.50 5.28 4.20
CA THR A 138 1.20 5.88 3.95
C THR A 138 0.18 4.77 3.73
N THR A 139 -0.62 4.44 4.75
CA THR A 139 -1.45 3.24 4.77
C THR A 139 -2.83 3.47 5.40
N ASN A 140 -3.80 2.61 5.05
CA ASN A 140 -5.11 2.55 5.73
C ASN A 140 -5.07 1.71 7.02
N ASN A 141 -3.98 1.00 7.30
CA ASN A 141 -3.81 0.26 8.55
C ASN A 141 -3.51 1.19 9.73
N SER A 142 -3.72 0.67 10.93
CA SER A 142 -3.36 1.39 12.17
C SER A 142 -1.85 1.62 12.27
N PRO A 143 -1.39 2.82 12.63
CA PRO A 143 0.04 3.09 12.88
C PRO A 143 0.65 2.20 13.98
N ARG A 144 -0.16 1.70 14.92
CA ARG A 144 0.28 0.76 15.97
C ARG A 144 0.76 -0.55 15.36
N VAL A 145 0.02 -1.05 14.39
CA VAL A 145 0.31 -2.29 13.66
C VAL A 145 1.61 -2.16 12.86
N VAL A 146 1.73 -1.05 12.11
CA VAL A 146 2.93 -0.75 11.34
C VAL A 146 4.17 -0.72 12.24
N ARG A 147 4.11 0.00 13.37
CA ARG A 147 5.24 0.08 14.32
C ARG A 147 5.62 -1.29 14.88
N ALA A 148 4.63 -2.11 15.26
CA ALA A 148 4.88 -3.46 15.79
C ALA A 148 5.60 -4.34 14.76
N TYR A 149 5.14 -4.33 13.50
CA TYR A 149 5.78 -5.08 12.42
C TYR A 149 7.20 -4.60 12.14
N LEU A 150 7.39 -3.28 11.96
CA LEU A 150 8.71 -2.71 11.66
C LEU A 150 9.73 -2.98 12.78
N GLN A 151 9.27 -2.94 14.05
CA GLN A 151 10.12 -3.27 15.20
C GLN A 151 10.59 -4.72 15.13
N GLY A 152 9.68 -5.66 14.87
CA GLY A 152 10.02 -7.09 14.72
C GLY A 152 10.96 -7.38 13.54
N ARG A 153 11.00 -6.51 12.53
CA ARG A 153 11.87 -6.62 11.35
C ARG A 153 13.17 -5.80 11.44
N GLY A 154 13.33 -4.98 12.48
CA GLY A 154 14.44 -4.04 12.59
C GLY A 154 14.45 -2.98 11.47
N LEU A 155 13.26 -2.58 10.99
CA LEU A 155 13.07 -1.58 9.93
C LEU A 155 12.65 -0.21 10.48
N THR A 156 12.38 -0.10 11.76
CA THR A 156 11.98 1.17 12.40
C THR A 156 12.90 2.35 12.05
N PRO A 157 14.24 2.22 12.06
CA PRO A 157 15.12 3.33 11.72
C PRO A 157 14.99 3.85 10.28
N CYS A 158 14.46 3.01 9.35
CA CYS A 158 14.30 3.40 7.97
C CYS A 158 13.09 4.34 7.76
N PHE A 159 12.08 4.29 8.65
CA PHE A 159 10.83 5.01 8.48
C PHE A 159 10.51 6.03 9.58
N ALA A 160 11.00 5.82 10.81
CA ALA A 160 10.67 6.73 11.92
C ALA A 160 11.23 8.13 11.71
N PRO A 161 10.42 9.19 12.00
CA PRO A 161 9.08 9.16 12.59
C PRO A 161 7.93 9.08 11.57
N HIS A 162 8.20 8.87 10.29
CA HIS A 162 7.30 9.06 9.15
C HIS A 162 6.38 7.84 8.91
N ILE A 163 5.39 7.66 9.80
CA ILE A 163 4.36 6.63 9.67
C ILE A 163 2.99 7.32 9.71
N TYR A 164 2.30 7.35 8.57
CA TYR A 164 1.02 8.00 8.34
C TYR A 164 -0.04 6.95 8.00
N GLY A 165 -0.71 6.46 9.01
CA GLY A 165 -1.77 5.47 8.91
C GLY A 165 -3.13 6.01 9.31
N ARG A 166 -4.07 5.08 9.50
CA ARG A 166 -5.44 5.35 9.92
C ARG A 166 -5.49 6.23 11.16
N THR A 167 -6.40 7.21 11.13
CA THR A 167 -6.74 8.11 12.22
C THR A 167 -8.23 7.98 12.54
N THR A 168 -8.72 8.77 13.49
CA THR A 168 -10.17 8.87 13.78
C THR A 168 -10.98 9.48 12.64
N ALA A 169 -10.37 10.20 11.72
CA ALA A 169 -10.98 10.76 10.51
C ALA A 169 -11.01 9.71 9.39
N LEU A 170 -11.89 8.73 9.47
CA LEU A 170 -11.92 7.57 8.58
C LEU A 170 -12.29 7.90 7.12
N HIS A 171 -12.93 9.05 6.89
CA HIS A 171 -13.20 9.57 5.54
C HIS A 171 -11.91 9.98 4.79
N LEU A 172 -10.80 10.18 5.52
CA LEU A 172 -9.48 10.53 4.97
C LEU A 172 -8.59 9.29 4.69
N LEU A 173 -9.18 8.10 4.72
CA LEU A 173 -8.48 6.88 4.26
C LEU A 173 -8.34 6.88 2.73
N LYS A 174 -7.25 6.31 2.21
CA LYS A 174 -7.10 6.13 0.76
C LYS A 174 -8.37 5.48 0.17
N PRO A 175 -8.94 6.01 -0.92
CA PRO A 175 -8.28 6.82 -1.97
C PRO A 175 -8.07 8.32 -1.67
N ASP A 176 -8.51 8.85 -0.52
CA ASP A 176 -8.20 10.24 -0.15
C ASP A 176 -6.67 10.42 -0.04
N PRO A 177 -6.09 11.49 -0.61
CA PRO A 177 -4.64 11.73 -0.60
C PRO A 177 -4.08 12.19 0.74
N HIS A 178 -4.89 12.32 1.78
CA HIS A 178 -4.53 12.93 3.06
C HIS A 178 -3.25 12.37 3.69
N CYS A 179 -3.10 11.05 3.76
CA CYS A 179 -1.92 10.45 4.37
C CYS A 179 -0.63 10.72 3.56
N LEU A 180 -0.73 10.81 2.22
CA LEU A 180 0.37 11.19 1.34
C LEU A 180 0.74 12.67 1.55
N ASN A 181 -0.26 13.55 1.53
CA ASN A 181 -0.06 15.00 1.72
C ASN A 181 0.58 15.31 3.09
N ARG A 182 0.16 14.61 4.15
CA ARG A 182 0.80 14.72 5.46
C ARG A 182 2.26 14.28 5.44
N ALA A 183 2.56 13.19 4.75
CA ALA A 183 3.94 12.71 4.61
C ALA A 183 4.80 13.73 3.85
N LEU A 184 4.33 14.21 2.71
CA LEU A 184 5.02 15.21 1.90
C LEU A 184 5.29 16.49 2.69
N ALA A 185 4.27 17.01 3.37
CA ALA A 185 4.40 18.23 4.19
C ALA A 185 5.43 18.06 5.32
N ALA A 186 5.34 16.97 6.09
CA ALA A 186 6.26 16.70 7.19
C ALA A 186 7.69 16.44 6.73
N MET A 187 7.87 15.93 5.53
CA MET A 187 9.18 15.65 4.93
C MET A 187 9.70 16.84 4.08
N GLY A 188 8.91 17.91 3.91
CA GLY A 188 9.28 19.05 3.08
C GLY A 188 9.60 18.65 1.63
N SER A 189 8.78 17.77 1.05
CA SER A 189 8.99 17.24 -0.29
C SER A 189 7.92 17.74 -1.26
N ALA A 190 8.34 18.19 -2.44
CA ALA A 190 7.40 18.36 -3.55
C ALA A 190 6.86 17.00 -4.02
N PRO A 191 5.58 16.92 -4.45
CA PRO A 191 5.00 15.68 -4.97
C PRO A 191 5.82 15.01 -6.07
N ALA A 192 6.31 15.80 -7.03
CA ALA A 192 7.10 15.29 -8.17
C ALA A 192 8.48 14.71 -7.78
N ALA A 193 8.98 15.02 -6.57
CA ALA A 193 10.23 14.47 -6.03
C ALA A 193 10.00 13.25 -5.11
N ALA A 194 8.76 12.79 -5.05
CA ALA A 194 8.37 11.60 -4.29
C ALA A 194 7.94 10.46 -5.25
N LEU A 195 7.93 9.25 -4.74
CA LEU A 195 7.41 8.06 -5.41
C LEU A 195 6.49 7.32 -4.43
N MET A 196 5.26 7.01 -4.83
CA MET A 196 4.37 6.12 -4.09
C MET A 196 4.49 4.69 -4.61
N ILE A 197 4.72 3.74 -3.70
CA ILE A 197 4.67 2.30 -3.99
C ILE A 197 3.45 1.71 -3.30
N GLY A 198 2.51 1.20 -4.08
CA GLY A 198 1.26 0.63 -3.59
C GLY A 198 0.82 -0.58 -4.40
N ASP A 199 -0.18 -1.34 -3.91
CA ASP A 199 -0.66 -2.56 -4.55
C ASP A 199 -2.17 -2.53 -4.86
N SER A 200 -2.82 -1.39 -4.65
CA SER A 200 -4.26 -1.20 -4.83
C SER A 200 -4.62 0.01 -5.71
N THR A 201 -5.82 -0.02 -6.25
CA THR A 201 -6.36 1.12 -7.01
C THR A 201 -6.61 2.34 -6.11
N SER A 202 -6.82 2.16 -4.81
CA SER A 202 -6.93 3.25 -3.85
C SER A 202 -5.59 3.95 -3.60
N ASP A 203 -4.47 3.23 -3.66
CA ASP A 203 -3.13 3.82 -3.60
C ASP A 203 -2.84 4.67 -4.84
N LEU A 204 -3.18 4.13 -6.01
CA LEU A 204 -3.03 4.84 -7.28
C LEU A 204 -3.86 6.13 -7.29
N ALA A 205 -5.13 6.06 -6.89
CA ALA A 205 -6.00 7.23 -6.84
C ALA A 205 -5.45 8.30 -5.88
N ALA A 206 -5.05 7.89 -4.65
CA ALA A 206 -4.45 8.80 -3.68
C ALA A 206 -3.14 9.42 -4.21
N ALA A 207 -2.32 8.66 -4.93
CA ALA A 207 -1.08 9.17 -5.53
C ALA A 207 -1.38 10.19 -6.64
N ASN A 208 -2.34 9.89 -7.53
CA ASN A 208 -2.77 10.80 -8.60
C ASN A 208 -3.30 12.13 -8.02
N ASP A 209 -4.18 12.06 -7.01
CA ASP A 209 -4.77 13.25 -6.38
C ASP A 209 -3.73 14.07 -5.60
N ALA A 210 -2.68 13.42 -5.07
CA ALA A 210 -1.54 14.10 -4.44
C ALA A 210 -0.51 14.60 -5.45
N GLY A 211 -0.62 14.29 -6.74
CA GLY A 211 0.38 14.59 -7.77
C GLY A 211 1.70 13.84 -7.63
N VAL A 212 1.68 12.66 -6.99
CA VAL A 212 2.86 11.83 -6.71
C VAL A 212 2.98 10.74 -7.78
N PRO A 213 4.13 10.58 -8.43
CA PRO A 213 4.42 9.42 -9.28
C PRO A 213 4.12 8.10 -8.57
N PHE A 214 3.52 7.14 -9.29
CA PHE A 214 3.09 5.86 -8.72
C PHE A 214 3.79 4.67 -9.37
N LEU A 215 4.23 3.74 -8.54
CA LEU A 215 4.71 2.41 -8.92
C LEU A 215 3.82 1.35 -8.29
N GLY A 216 3.10 0.61 -9.12
CA GLY A 216 2.26 -0.51 -8.69
C GLY A 216 3.07 -1.77 -8.38
N TYR A 217 2.86 -2.37 -7.21
CA TYR A 217 3.34 -3.70 -6.90
C TYR A 217 2.20 -4.71 -7.05
N ALA A 218 2.37 -5.71 -7.89
CA ALA A 218 1.33 -6.70 -8.18
C ALA A 218 1.82 -8.12 -7.92
N ARG A 219 1.55 -8.67 -6.75
CA ARG A 219 1.95 -10.04 -6.38
C ARG A 219 1.34 -11.15 -7.25
N ASN A 220 0.36 -10.84 -8.07
CA ASN A 220 -0.27 -11.76 -9.02
C ASN A 220 -0.86 -10.98 -10.22
N GLU A 221 -1.16 -11.72 -11.28
CA GLU A 221 -1.64 -11.16 -12.54
C GLU A 221 -2.97 -10.39 -12.39
N ARG A 222 -3.90 -10.88 -11.54
CA ARG A 222 -5.17 -10.19 -11.28
C ARG A 222 -4.95 -8.77 -10.74
N LYS A 223 -4.07 -8.60 -9.73
CA LYS A 223 -3.72 -7.26 -9.21
C LYS A 223 -3.05 -6.41 -10.28
N GLY A 224 -2.13 -7.00 -11.05
CA GLY A 224 -1.46 -6.30 -12.14
C GLY A 224 -2.43 -5.78 -13.20
N LYS A 225 -3.41 -6.59 -13.57
CA LYS A 225 -4.47 -6.20 -14.50
C LYS A 225 -5.30 -5.05 -13.96
N LEU A 226 -5.79 -5.14 -12.71
CA LEU A 226 -6.57 -4.09 -12.06
C LEU A 226 -5.83 -2.76 -11.99
N LEU A 227 -4.55 -2.75 -11.64
CA LEU A 227 -3.73 -1.54 -11.59
C LEU A 227 -3.54 -0.91 -12.97
N ARG A 228 -3.27 -1.72 -14.00
CA ARG A 228 -3.12 -1.22 -15.39
C ARG A 228 -4.43 -0.67 -15.94
N GLU A 229 -5.55 -1.36 -15.70
CA GLU A 229 -6.89 -0.90 -16.09
C GLU A 229 -7.28 0.41 -15.38
N ALA A 230 -6.80 0.61 -14.15
CA ALA A 230 -6.97 1.86 -13.42
C ALA A 230 -6.00 2.98 -13.87
N GLY A 231 -5.08 2.72 -14.81
CA GLY A 231 -4.17 3.71 -15.38
C GLY A 231 -2.78 3.78 -14.74
N ALA A 232 -2.36 2.76 -13.98
CA ALA A 232 -1.00 2.72 -13.45
C ALA A 232 0.02 2.61 -14.59
N GLY A 233 0.90 3.61 -14.71
CA GLY A 233 1.93 3.67 -15.76
C GLY A 233 3.05 2.64 -15.59
N PHE A 234 3.33 2.23 -14.35
CA PHE A 234 4.31 1.21 -14.01
C PHE A 234 3.73 0.20 -13.03
N VAL A 235 3.84 -1.10 -13.36
CA VAL A 235 3.41 -2.19 -12.49
C VAL A 235 4.48 -3.28 -12.53
N VAL A 236 5.05 -3.60 -11.36
CA VAL A 236 6.05 -4.67 -11.21
C VAL A 236 5.47 -5.85 -10.45
N ALA A 237 5.83 -7.06 -10.86
CA ALA A 237 5.45 -8.30 -10.17
C ALA A 237 6.43 -8.67 -9.05
N SER A 238 7.61 -8.04 -9.03
CA SER A 238 8.67 -8.26 -8.04
C SER A 238 9.38 -6.94 -7.73
N LEU A 239 9.84 -6.79 -6.48
CA LEU A 239 10.67 -5.66 -6.08
C LEU A 239 12.15 -5.86 -6.42
N GLU A 240 12.53 -7.02 -6.92
CA GLU A 240 13.93 -7.35 -7.25
C GLU A 240 14.53 -6.42 -8.31
N PRO A 241 13.84 -6.06 -9.42
CA PRO A 241 14.39 -5.15 -10.42
C PRO A 241 14.74 -3.77 -9.83
N LEU A 242 13.92 -3.25 -8.90
CA LEU A 242 14.19 -2.00 -8.22
C LEU A 242 15.47 -2.09 -7.37
N LEU A 243 15.61 -3.20 -6.63
CA LEU A 243 16.81 -3.44 -5.82
C LEU A 243 18.08 -3.54 -6.67
N ARG A 244 18.01 -4.21 -7.82
CA ARG A 244 19.15 -4.31 -8.76
C ARG A 244 19.54 -2.94 -9.32
N LEU A 245 18.56 -2.13 -9.74
CA LEU A 245 18.82 -0.78 -10.25
C LEU A 245 19.48 0.12 -9.19
N LEU A 246 19.05 0.05 -7.94
CA LEU A 246 19.63 0.83 -6.84
C LEU A 246 21.04 0.36 -6.45
N ARG A 247 21.37 -0.91 -6.60
CA ARG A 247 22.70 -1.47 -6.29
C ARG A 247 23.72 -1.27 -7.41
N GLY A 248 23.26 -1.02 -8.61
CA GLY A 248 24.12 -0.72 -9.77
C GLY A 248 24.56 0.74 -9.88
N ARG A 249 24.24 1.55 -8.86
CA ARG A 249 24.65 2.98 -8.77
C ARG A 249 26.06 3.16 -8.26
#